data_25555df12af2c6daed3cf95b0fe08a0b
#
_entry.id   25555df12af2c6daed3cf95b0fe08a0b
#
_cell.length_a   1.000
_cell.length_b   1.000
_cell.length_c   1.000
_cell.angle_alpha   90.00
_cell.angle_beta   90.00
_cell.angle_gamma   90.00
#
_symmetry.space_group_name_H-M   'P 1'
#
loop_
_entity.id
_entity.type
_entity.pdbx_description
1 polymer ?
#
loop_
_entity_poly.entity_id
_entity_poly.type
_entity_poly.pdbx_seq_one_letter_code
_entity_poly.pdbx_strand_id
1 'polypeptide(L)'
;MRVLLFLSLLFTPLSFAGHHSESKNEQIIFLLDLEVIEGKENQVDDLIDRLVDNVKKTEPGTIAYEYYASSKDRIFLYEVYENHAAAEFHVDSFLQGDLMPIFVDTFRVLTFEVLGTTTEQLKVKMKDFTQDHRPKTDGFKR
;
A
#
# COMPACT_ATOMS: atom_id res chain seq x y z
N MET A 1 73.29 -17.66 -8.39
CA MET A 1 71.95 -18.29 -8.56
C MET A 1 70.96 -17.50 -7.71
N ARG A 2 70.24 -16.54 -8.32
CA ARG A 2 69.32 -15.64 -7.64
C ARG A 2 67.91 -16.20 -7.80
N VAL A 3 67.28 -16.63 -6.69
CA VAL A 3 65.87 -17.08 -6.64
C VAL A 3 65.01 -15.84 -6.47
N LEU A 4 64.19 -15.52 -7.48
CA LEU A 4 63.13 -14.50 -7.40
C LEU A 4 61.89 -15.17 -6.81
N LEU A 5 61.47 -14.75 -5.60
CA LEU A 5 60.15 -15.07 -5.04
C LEU A 5 59.13 -14.14 -5.65
N PHE A 6 58.20 -14.69 -6.44
CA PHE A 6 56.98 -14.00 -6.88
C PHE A 6 55.94 -14.07 -5.77
N LEU A 7 55.66 -12.91 -5.14
CA LEU A 7 54.57 -12.76 -4.19
C LEU A 7 53.32 -12.38 -4.96
N SER A 8 52.44 -13.38 -5.23
CA SER A 8 51.15 -13.14 -5.85
C SER A 8 50.14 -12.62 -4.81
N LEU A 9 49.80 -11.31 -4.89
CA LEU A 9 48.69 -10.74 -4.15
C LEU A 9 47.35 -11.27 -4.76
N LEU A 10 46.67 -12.11 -4.00
CA LEU A 10 45.30 -12.49 -4.27
C LEU A 10 44.37 -11.34 -3.86
N PHE A 11 43.89 -10.60 -4.86
CA PHE A 11 42.83 -9.63 -4.69
C PHE A 11 41.50 -10.40 -4.63
N THR A 12 40.92 -10.59 -3.45
CA THR A 12 39.53 -11.06 -3.31
C THR A 12 38.61 -9.87 -3.50
N PRO A 13 37.66 -9.92 -4.46
CA PRO A 13 36.65 -8.89 -4.55
C PRO A 13 35.70 -9.01 -3.35
N LEU A 14 35.63 -7.94 -2.55
CA LEU A 14 34.62 -7.81 -1.49
C LEU A 14 33.26 -7.60 -2.16
N SER A 15 32.48 -8.68 -2.29
CA SER A 15 31.09 -8.59 -2.72
C SER A 15 30.29 -7.89 -1.62
N PHE A 16 29.97 -6.62 -1.82
CA PHE A 16 28.91 -5.94 -1.07
C PHE A 16 27.57 -6.56 -1.48
N ALA A 17 27.16 -7.62 -0.83
CA ALA A 17 25.79 -8.04 -0.82
C ALA A 17 25.02 -7.01 0.00
N GLY A 18 24.40 -6.05 -0.70
CA GLY A 18 23.42 -5.15 -0.07
C GLY A 18 22.30 -6.01 0.52
N HIS A 19 22.34 -6.24 1.82
CA HIS A 19 21.19 -6.73 2.56
C HIS A 19 20.14 -5.62 2.49
N HIS A 20 19.21 -5.71 1.55
CA HIS A 20 17.89 -5.12 1.74
C HIS A 20 17.26 -5.88 2.90
N SER A 21 17.48 -5.42 4.10
CA SER A 21 16.66 -5.73 5.24
C SER A 21 15.25 -5.27 4.86
N GLU A 22 14.36 -6.22 4.55
CA GLU A 22 12.91 -5.93 4.49
C GLU A 22 12.55 -5.29 5.83
N SER A 23 12.33 -3.99 5.82
CA SER A 23 11.96 -3.24 7.01
C SER A 23 10.56 -3.68 7.38
N LYS A 24 10.44 -4.57 8.36
CA LYS A 24 9.15 -5.06 8.90
C LYS A 24 8.23 -3.95 9.41
N ASN A 25 8.73 -2.71 9.45
CA ASN A 25 8.08 -1.50 9.97
C ASN A 25 7.91 -0.41 8.90
N GLU A 26 8.02 -0.72 7.62
CA GLU A 26 7.74 0.26 6.57
C GLU A 26 6.22 0.41 6.39
N GLN A 27 5.75 1.67 6.46
CA GLN A 27 4.34 1.97 6.20
C GLN A 27 3.97 1.65 4.76
N ILE A 28 2.78 1.11 4.60
CA ILE A 28 2.14 0.94 3.30
C ILE A 28 1.07 2.02 3.16
N ILE A 29 1.01 2.65 1.98
CA ILE A 29 0.04 3.70 1.69
C ILE A 29 -0.76 3.28 0.47
N PHE A 30 -2.08 3.39 0.56
CA PHE A 30 -2.99 3.22 -0.57
C PHE A 30 -3.53 4.59 -0.98
N LEU A 31 -3.50 4.85 -2.29
CA LEU A 31 -4.05 6.05 -2.90
C LEU A 31 -5.07 5.62 -3.94
N LEU A 32 -6.32 6.00 -3.75
CA LEU A 32 -7.39 5.67 -4.68
C LEU A 32 -8.05 6.95 -5.20
N ASP A 33 -8.19 7.05 -6.51
CA ASP A 33 -9.03 8.06 -7.15
C ASP A 33 -10.35 7.38 -7.54
N LEU A 34 -11.45 7.87 -6.97
CA LEU A 34 -12.77 7.27 -7.07
C LEU A 34 -13.72 8.20 -7.84
N GLU A 35 -14.46 7.63 -8.76
CA GLU A 35 -15.60 8.28 -9.41
C GLU A 35 -16.90 7.74 -8.79
N VAL A 36 -17.78 8.66 -8.37
CA VAL A 36 -19.13 8.29 -7.90
C VAL A 36 -19.95 7.85 -9.11
N ILE A 37 -20.57 6.68 -9.04
CA ILE A 37 -21.44 6.17 -10.09
C ILE A 37 -22.71 7.04 -10.15
N GLU A 38 -23.12 7.43 -11.35
CA GLU A 38 -24.31 8.26 -11.59
C GLU A 38 -25.56 7.69 -10.86
N GLY A 39 -26.23 8.57 -10.11
CA GLY A 39 -27.39 8.22 -9.30
C GLY A 39 -27.09 7.67 -7.91
N LYS A 40 -25.78 7.59 -7.53
CA LYS A 40 -25.34 7.10 -6.21
C LYS A 40 -24.90 8.22 -5.25
N GLU A 41 -24.94 9.47 -5.68
CA GLU A 41 -24.41 10.63 -4.96
C GLU A 41 -25.02 10.76 -3.55
N ASN A 42 -26.29 10.44 -3.39
CA ASN A 42 -27.01 10.60 -2.12
C ASN A 42 -26.63 9.57 -1.05
N GLN A 43 -25.92 8.50 -1.41
CA GLN A 43 -25.49 7.47 -0.45
C GLN A 43 -24.01 7.58 -0.07
N VAL A 44 -23.26 8.48 -0.71
CA VAL A 44 -21.81 8.61 -0.56
C VAL A 44 -21.43 8.93 0.89
N ASP A 45 -22.07 9.95 1.49
CA ASP A 45 -21.74 10.41 2.84
C ASP A 45 -21.98 9.30 3.88
N ASP A 46 -23.17 8.66 3.84
CA ASP A 46 -23.50 7.55 4.74
C ASP A 46 -22.54 6.36 4.58
N LEU A 47 -22.19 6.03 3.35
CA LEU A 47 -21.25 4.94 3.08
C LEU A 47 -19.86 5.27 3.63
N ILE A 48 -19.34 6.49 3.40
CA ILE A 48 -18.03 6.93 3.91
C ILE A 48 -18.02 6.89 5.44
N ASP A 49 -19.05 7.41 6.10
CA ASP A 49 -19.15 7.40 7.56
C ASP A 49 -19.10 5.97 8.11
N ARG A 50 -19.82 5.03 7.48
CA ARG A 50 -19.80 3.61 7.87
C ARG A 50 -18.46 2.93 7.64
N LEU A 51 -17.78 3.24 6.53
CA LEU A 51 -16.45 2.71 6.22
C LEU A 51 -15.42 3.22 7.25
N VAL A 52 -15.39 4.53 7.49
CA VAL A 52 -14.50 5.17 8.48
C VAL A 52 -14.73 4.58 9.87
N ASP A 53 -15.99 4.48 10.29
CA ASP A 53 -16.37 3.93 11.59
C ASP A 53 -15.95 2.46 11.75
N ASN A 54 -16.12 1.65 10.69
CA ASN A 54 -15.71 0.25 10.68
C ASN A 54 -14.20 0.12 10.84
N VAL A 55 -13.42 0.78 9.95
CA VAL A 55 -11.95 0.75 9.99
C VAL A 55 -11.42 1.21 11.34
N LYS A 56 -11.92 2.35 11.85
CA LYS A 56 -11.52 2.90 13.16
C LYS A 56 -11.75 1.93 14.30
N LYS A 57 -12.82 1.13 14.27
CA LYS A 57 -13.19 0.19 15.34
C LYS A 57 -12.44 -1.14 15.24
N THR A 58 -12.12 -1.60 14.05
CA THR A 58 -11.67 -2.99 13.82
C THR A 58 -10.23 -3.12 13.39
N GLU A 59 -9.57 -2.02 12.97
CA GLU A 59 -8.26 -2.05 12.33
C GLU A 59 -7.24 -1.16 13.06
N PRO A 60 -6.69 -1.60 14.20
CA PRO A 60 -5.77 -0.79 15.00
C PRO A 60 -4.44 -0.47 14.30
N GLY A 61 -4.06 -1.22 13.26
CA GLY A 61 -2.87 -0.97 12.44
C GLY A 61 -3.07 0.04 11.30
N THR A 62 -4.30 0.53 11.10
CA THR A 62 -4.61 1.61 10.17
C THR A 62 -4.33 2.96 10.82
N ILE A 63 -3.35 3.72 10.31
CA ILE A 63 -2.89 5.00 10.86
C ILE A 63 -3.74 6.16 10.36
N ALA A 64 -4.09 6.14 9.06
CA ALA A 64 -4.96 7.12 8.42
C ALA A 64 -5.92 6.42 7.46
N TYR A 65 -7.13 6.93 7.39
CA TYR A 65 -8.18 6.48 6.48
C TYR A 65 -9.07 7.68 6.17
N GLU A 66 -8.73 8.42 5.11
CA GLU A 66 -9.22 9.77 4.89
C GLU A 66 -9.77 9.93 3.48
N TYR A 67 -10.95 10.52 3.38
CA TYR A 67 -11.62 10.83 2.12
C TYR A 67 -11.57 12.33 1.83
N TYR A 68 -11.24 12.68 0.59
CA TYR A 68 -11.16 14.06 0.11
C TYR A 68 -12.02 14.22 -1.14
N ALA A 69 -13.01 15.11 -1.11
CA ALA A 69 -13.87 15.40 -2.27
C ALA A 69 -13.28 16.55 -3.08
N SER A 70 -13.02 16.36 -4.39
CA SER A 70 -12.69 17.43 -5.32
C SER A 70 -13.94 17.96 -6.05
N SER A 71 -14.98 17.14 -6.16
CA SER A 71 -16.30 17.49 -6.70
C SER A 71 -17.34 16.50 -6.14
N LYS A 72 -18.60 16.63 -6.58
CA LYS A 72 -19.67 15.72 -6.14
C LYS A 72 -19.51 14.29 -6.64
N ASP A 73 -18.78 14.11 -7.72
CA ASP A 73 -18.56 12.83 -8.40
C ASP A 73 -17.10 12.32 -8.30
N ARG A 74 -16.21 13.06 -7.60
CA ARG A 74 -14.80 12.70 -7.48
C ARG A 74 -14.33 12.71 -6.03
N ILE A 75 -13.91 11.56 -5.55
CA ILE A 75 -13.42 11.32 -4.21
C ILE A 75 -12.02 10.75 -4.30
N PHE A 76 -11.11 11.28 -3.51
CA PHE A 76 -9.78 10.72 -3.31
C PHE A 76 -9.72 10.06 -1.93
N LEU A 77 -9.32 8.80 -1.88
CA LEU A 77 -9.14 8.04 -0.64
C LEU A 77 -7.65 7.87 -0.36
N TYR A 78 -7.24 8.28 0.84
CA TYR A 78 -5.89 8.16 1.36
C TYR A 78 -5.87 7.25 2.58
N GLU A 79 -5.10 6.18 2.50
CA GLU A 79 -4.98 5.18 3.55
C GLU A 79 -3.53 4.98 3.93
N VAL A 80 -3.22 4.88 5.22
CA VAL A 80 -1.88 4.60 5.73
C VAL A 80 -1.94 3.47 6.73
N TYR A 81 -1.12 2.46 6.51
CA TYR A 81 -0.97 1.30 7.37
C TYR A 81 0.41 1.29 8.02
N GLU A 82 0.50 0.87 9.28
CA GLU A 82 1.76 0.84 10.02
C GLU A 82 2.81 -0.09 9.41
N ASN A 83 2.36 -1.14 8.68
CA ASN A 83 3.20 -2.11 7.98
C ASN A 83 2.37 -2.93 6.98
N HIS A 84 3.03 -3.83 6.24
CA HIS A 84 2.36 -4.70 5.27
C HIS A 84 1.32 -5.64 5.89
N ALA A 85 1.52 -6.11 7.15
CA ALA A 85 0.56 -7.00 7.79
C ALA A 85 -0.76 -6.27 8.10
N ALA A 86 -0.70 -4.99 8.50
CA ALA A 86 -1.88 -4.15 8.69
C ALA A 86 -2.61 -3.90 7.37
N ALA A 87 -1.87 -3.63 6.28
CA ALA A 87 -2.45 -3.48 4.94
C ALA A 87 -3.12 -4.78 4.45
N GLU A 88 -2.47 -5.93 4.66
CA GLU A 88 -3.05 -7.24 4.33
C GLU A 88 -4.32 -7.54 5.14
N PHE A 89 -4.33 -7.17 6.43
CA PHE A 89 -5.50 -7.31 7.28
C PHE A 89 -6.67 -6.45 6.78
N HIS A 90 -6.40 -5.18 6.41
CA HIS A 90 -7.40 -4.30 5.81
C HIS A 90 -8.01 -4.89 4.55
N VAL A 91 -7.18 -5.36 3.61
CA VAL A 91 -7.66 -5.97 2.35
C VAL A 91 -8.55 -7.17 2.64
N ASP A 92 -8.15 -8.07 3.56
CA ASP A 92 -8.96 -9.22 3.93
C ASP A 92 -10.28 -8.81 4.59
N SER A 93 -10.26 -7.84 5.51
CA SER A 93 -11.44 -7.32 6.21
C SER A 93 -12.42 -6.66 5.24
N PHE A 94 -11.92 -5.85 4.31
CA PHE A 94 -12.73 -5.18 3.30
C PHE A 94 -13.40 -6.18 2.37
N LEU A 95 -12.64 -7.15 1.84
CA LEU A 95 -13.16 -8.15 0.89
C LEU A 95 -14.23 -9.08 1.50
N GLN A 96 -14.14 -9.33 2.80
CA GLN A 96 -15.10 -10.18 3.53
C GLN A 96 -16.24 -9.38 4.17
N GLY A 97 -16.15 -8.06 4.16
CA GLY A 97 -17.08 -7.16 4.83
C GLY A 97 -18.35 -6.87 4.04
N ASP A 98 -19.42 -6.55 4.75
CA ASP A 98 -20.74 -6.21 4.16
C ASP A 98 -20.72 -4.87 3.40
N LEU A 99 -19.70 -4.03 3.60
CA LEU A 99 -19.58 -2.73 2.94
C LEU A 99 -18.92 -2.81 1.55
N MET A 100 -18.17 -3.88 1.26
CA MET A 100 -17.51 -4.07 -0.03
C MET A 100 -18.49 -4.07 -1.22
N PRO A 101 -19.61 -4.82 -1.21
CA PRO A 101 -20.58 -4.77 -2.30
C PRO A 101 -21.19 -3.38 -2.49
N ILE A 102 -21.41 -2.62 -1.40
CA ILE A 102 -21.95 -1.27 -1.44
C ILE A 102 -20.91 -0.31 -2.02
N PHE A 103 -19.65 -0.47 -1.64
CA PHE A 103 -18.54 0.33 -2.16
C PHE A 103 -18.43 0.21 -3.69
N VAL A 104 -18.38 -1.02 -4.21
CA VAL A 104 -18.26 -1.25 -5.67
C VAL A 104 -19.53 -0.88 -6.46
N ASP A 105 -20.70 -0.82 -5.80
CA ASP A 105 -21.95 -0.31 -6.38
C ASP A 105 -22.01 1.22 -6.38
N THR A 106 -21.23 1.88 -5.51
CA THR A 106 -21.22 3.33 -5.35
C THR A 106 -20.07 3.99 -6.10
N PHE A 107 -18.89 3.35 -6.11
CA PHE A 107 -17.65 3.92 -6.65
C PHE A 107 -17.08 3.08 -7.78
N ARG A 108 -16.59 3.77 -8.80
CA ARG A 108 -15.64 3.23 -9.78
C ARG A 108 -14.23 3.66 -9.38
N VAL A 109 -13.33 2.71 -9.18
CA VAL A 109 -11.91 3.00 -8.95
C VAL A 109 -11.29 3.39 -10.30
N LEU A 110 -10.77 4.60 -10.39
CA LEU A 110 -10.09 5.11 -11.59
C LEU A 110 -8.59 4.83 -11.56
N THR A 111 -7.97 5.08 -10.41
CA THR A 111 -6.59 4.70 -10.13
C THR A 111 -6.47 4.12 -8.73
N PHE A 112 -5.50 3.23 -8.53
CA PHE A 112 -5.15 2.68 -7.25
C PHE A 112 -3.65 2.41 -7.20
N GLU A 113 -2.90 3.24 -6.49
CA GLU A 113 -1.47 3.12 -6.28
C GLU A 113 -1.17 2.62 -4.87
N VAL A 114 -0.21 1.69 -4.77
CA VAL A 114 0.31 1.16 -3.50
C VAL A 114 1.74 1.62 -3.32
N LEU A 115 1.99 2.46 -2.31
CA LEU A 115 3.32 2.99 -2.00
C LEU A 115 3.94 2.25 -0.82
N GLY A 116 5.23 1.97 -0.92
CA GLY A 116 6.00 1.22 0.07
C GLY A 116 6.47 -0.14 -0.46
N THR A 117 7.29 -0.84 0.33
CA THR A 117 7.78 -2.17 -0.04
C THR A 117 6.73 -3.23 0.26
N THR A 118 6.01 -3.63 -0.77
CA THR A 118 4.92 -4.63 -0.67
C THR A 118 5.46 -6.05 -0.73
N THR A 119 4.86 -6.95 0.07
CA THR A 119 5.12 -8.38 0.01
C THR A 119 4.48 -9.02 -1.23
N GLU A 120 5.00 -10.15 -1.69
CA GLU A 120 4.35 -10.92 -2.77
C GLU A 120 2.94 -11.38 -2.36
N GLN A 121 2.72 -11.65 -1.06
CA GLN A 121 1.40 -12.01 -0.54
C GLN A 121 0.41 -10.85 -0.73
N LEU A 122 0.78 -9.61 -0.39
CA LEU A 122 -0.07 -8.43 -0.58
C LEU A 122 -0.37 -8.21 -2.07
N LYS A 123 0.65 -8.32 -2.93
CA LYS A 123 0.46 -8.20 -4.39
C LYS A 123 -0.53 -9.23 -4.94
N VAL A 124 -0.44 -10.48 -4.49
CA VAL A 124 -1.38 -11.54 -4.90
C VAL A 124 -2.81 -11.24 -4.46
N LYS A 125 -3.00 -10.74 -3.23
CA LYS A 125 -4.32 -10.34 -2.71
C LYS A 125 -4.93 -9.19 -3.51
N MET A 126 -4.11 -8.25 -3.97
CA MET A 126 -4.54 -7.04 -4.66
C MET A 126 -4.59 -7.14 -6.18
N LYS A 127 -4.18 -8.26 -6.77
CA LYS A 127 -4.02 -8.42 -8.24
C LYS A 127 -5.24 -8.02 -9.08
N ASP A 128 -6.45 -8.17 -8.53
CA ASP A 128 -7.70 -7.87 -9.21
C ASP A 128 -8.14 -6.39 -9.02
N PHE A 129 -7.44 -5.64 -8.16
CA PHE A 129 -7.69 -4.22 -7.88
C PHE A 129 -6.62 -3.32 -8.46
N THR A 130 -5.35 -3.68 -8.28
CA THR A 130 -4.21 -2.93 -8.81
C THR A 130 -2.97 -3.81 -8.98
N GLN A 131 -2.13 -3.42 -9.93
CA GLN A 131 -0.77 -3.92 -10.11
C GLN A 131 0.27 -2.79 -9.97
N ASP A 132 -0.18 -1.58 -9.60
CA ASP A 132 0.70 -0.41 -9.44
C ASP A 132 1.28 -0.36 -8.03
N HIS A 133 2.40 -1.06 -7.84
CA HIS A 133 3.15 -1.10 -6.60
C HIS A 133 4.45 -0.31 -6.74
N ARG A 134 4.60 0.75 -5.95
CA ARG A 134 5.71 1.72 -6.03
C ARG A 134 6.56 1.68 -4.76
N PRO A 135 7.68 0.93 -4.76
CA PRO A 135 8.59 0.94 -3.62
C PRO A 135 9.21 2.34 -3.44
N LYS A 136 9.49 2.69 -2.18
CA LYS A 136 10.14 3.96 -1.87
C LYS A 136 11.55 3.98 -2.47
N THR A 137 11.87 5.02 -3.23
CA THR A 137 13.22 5.21 -3.80
C THR A 137 14.09 6.10 -2.91
N ASP A 138 13.52 7.18 -2.33
CA ASP A 138 14.20 8.11 -1.44
C ASP A 138 13.18 8.97 -0.68
N GLY A 139 13.64 9.72 0.32
CA GLY A 139 12.83 10.65 1.11
C GLY A 139 12.98 10.42 2.61
N PHE A 140 12.42 11.34 3.41
CA PHE A 140 12.45 11.24 4.86
C PHE A 140 11.06 11.50 5.47
N LYS A 141 10.87 11.00 6.70
CA LYS A 141 9.76 11.37 7.61
C LYS A 141 10.37 11.93 8.90
N ARG A 142 9.69 12.89 9.53
CA ARG A 142 10.08 13.47 10.83
C ARG A 142 9.13 13.00 11.92
#